data_3e63d850754ae19bf3c12d63fa16199b
#
_entry.id   3e63d850754ae19bf3c12d63fa16199b
#
_cell.length_a   1.000
_cell.length_b   1.000
_cell.length_c   1.000
_cell.angle_alpha   90.00
_cell.angle_beta   90.00
_cell.angle_gamma   90.00
#
_symmetry.space_group_name_H-M   'P 1'
#
loop_
_entity.id
_entity.type
_entity.pdbx_description
1 polymer ?
#
loop_
_entity_poly.entity_id
_entity_poly.type
_entity_poly.pdbx_seq_one_letter_code
_entity_poly.pdbx_strand_id
1 'polypeptide(L)'
;MKILVTGGAGFIGSAVVRQAIGDGHSVVNLDALTYAACLENVASVADHPNYAFEQADIRDRAALDRVFAAHTPDAVMHLAAESHVDRSIDGPGDFIETNINGTYNMLEAARAYWTAKGKPESFRFHHISTDEVYGSLGAEGLFTEDTPYAPNSPYSASKAASDHLVRAWPQAYYRCR
;
A
#
# COMPACT_ATOMS: atom_id res chain seq x y z
N MET A 1 18.26 -0.36 -2.90
CA MET A 1 17.41 0.34 -1.91
C MET A 1 16.67 -0.68 -1.06
N LYS A 2 16.21 -0.28 0.12
CA LYS A 2 15.33 -1.10 0.97
C LYS A 2 13.89 -0.65 0.81
N ILE A 3 13.01 -1.55 0.39
CA ILE A 3 11.61 -1.27 0.08
C ILE A 3 10.71 -1.96 1.10
N LEU A 4 9.84 -1.20 1.76
CA LEU A 4 8.73 -1.75 2.55
C LEU A 4 7.56 -2.01 1.61
N VAL A 5 7.20 -3.28 1.43
CA VAL A 5 6.06 -3.70 0.61
C VAL A 5 4.94 -4.14 1.53
N THR A 6 3.80 -3.45 1.53
CA THR A 6 2.63 -3.90 2.29
C THR A 6 1.72 -4.75 1.42
N GLY A 7 1.11 -5.78 1.99
CA GLY A 7 0.32 -6.76 1.23
C GLY A 7 1.18 -7.69 0.37
N GLY A 8 2.44 -7.91 0.78
CA GLY A 8 3.41 -8.66 -0.02
C GLY A 8 3.23 -10.17 0.00
N ALA A 9 2.32 -10.72 0.81
CA ALA A 9 1.90 -12.12 0.71
C ALA A 9 0.67 -12.32 -0.18
N GLY A 10 0.06 -11.24 -0.67
CA GLY A 10 -1.06 -11.27 -1.62
C GLY A 10 -0.63 -11.57 -3.06
N PHE A 11 -1.59 -11.65 -3.98
CA PHE A 11 -1.36 -12.03 -5.38
C PHE A 11 -0.37 -11.09 -6.08
N ILE A 12 -0.67 -9.80 -6.17
CA ILE A 12 0.21 -8.82 -6.82
C ILE A 12 1.45 -8.55 -5.98
N GLY A 13 1.27 -8.38 -4.66
CA GLY A 13 2.36 -8.04 -3.75
C GLY A 13 3.48 -9.08 -3.73
N SER A 14 3.15 -10.37 -3.80
CA SER A 14 4.17 -11.43 -3.84
C SER A 14 5.01 -11.40 -5.12
N ALA A 15 4.43 -11.03 -6.25
CA ALA A 15 5.17 -10.83 -7.50
C ALA A 15 6.12 -9.63 -7.38
N VAL A 16 5.66 -8.52 -6.80
CA VAL A 16 6.50 -7.34 -6.52
C VAL A 16 7.66 -7.70 -5.61
N VAL A 17 7.43 -8.43 -4.52
CA VAL A 17 8.48 -8.89 -3.59
C VAL A 17 9.54 -9.71 -4.32
N ARG A 18 9.13 -10.73 -5.08
CA ARG A 18 10.09 -11.58 -5.82
C ARG A 18 10.88 -10.81 -6.86
N GLN A 19 10.21 -9.92 -7.61
CA GLN A 19 10.87 -9.09 -8.62
C GLN A 19 11.89 -8.14 -7.96
N ALA A 20 11.51 -7.43 -6.91
CA ALA A 20 12.40 -6.49 -6.23
C ALA A 20 13.65 -7.18 -5.64
N ILE A 21 13.50 -8.38 -5.07
CA ILE A 21 14.65 -9.20 -4.63
C ILE A 21 15.52 -9.59 -5.82
N GLY A 22 14.91 -10.04 -6.93
CA GLY A 22 15.63 -10.39 -8.16
C GLY A 22 16.41 -9.21 -8.77
N ASP A 23 15.90 -8.00 -8.63
CA ASP A 23 16.54 -6.76 -9.06
C ASP A 23 17.64 -6.25 -8.07
N GLY A 24 17.92 -7.02 -7.02
CA GLY A 24 18.98 -6.72 -6.04
C GLY A 24 18.58 -5.73 -4.95
N HIS A 25 17.28 -5.49 -4.75
CA HIS A 25 16.79 -4.68 -3.64
C HIS A 25 16.66 -5.49 -2.35
N SER A 26 16.66 -4.82 -1.20
CA SER A 26 16.22 -5.41 0.06
C SER A 26 14.72 -5.15 0.23
N VAL A 27 13.97 -6.15 0.66
CA VAL A 27 12.52 -6.06 0.82
C VAL A 27 12.11 -6.42 2.25
N VAL A 28 11.31 -5.56 2.84
CA VAL A 28 10.54 -5.86 4.05
C VAL A 28 9.10 -6.09 3.61
N ASN A 29 8.64 -7.33 3.68
CA ASN A 29 7.28 -7.72 3.36
C ASN A 29 6.42 -7.59 4.62
N LEU A 30 5.49 -6.63 4.64
CA LEU A 30 4.52 -6.45 5.72
C LEU A 30 3.16 -6.95 5.27
N ASP A 31 2.60 -7.94 5.98
CA ASP A 31 1.30 -8.50 5.65
C ASP A 31 0.55 -8.93 6.92
N ALA A 32 -0.74 -8.70 6.96
CA ALA A 32 -1.59 -9.11 8.08
C ALA A 32 -1.95 -10.61 8.05
N LEU A 33 -1.66 -11.29 6.94
CA LEU A 33 -2.02 -12.69 6.68
C LEU A 33 -3.53 -12.94 6.79
N THR A 34 -4.31 -12.10 6.12
CA THR A 34 -5.76 -12.29 5.98
C THR A 34 -6.07 -13.39 4.96
N TYR A 35 -7.34 -13.58 4.64
CA TYR A 35 -7.81 -14.63 3.72
C TYR A 35 -7.18 -14.59 2.32
N ALA A 36 -6.69 -13.42 1.86
CA ALA A 36 -6.09 -13.23 0.54
C ALA A 36 -4.58 -13.47 0.52
N ALA A 37 -3.96 -13.68 1.68
CA ALA A 37 -2.52 -13.86 1.80
C ALA A 37 -2.10 -15.32 1.74
N CYS A 38 -0.96 -15.58 1.09
CA CYS A 38 -0.35 -16.90 1.02
C CYS A 38 1.18 -16.76 1.03
N LEU A 39 1.84 -17.15 2.13
CA LEU A 39 3.30 -17.08 2.25
C LEU A 39 4.03 -17.99 1.26
N GLU A 40 3.40 -19.05 0.77
CA GLU A 40 3.98 -19.90 -0.27
C GLU A 40 4.29 -19.14 -1.55
N ASN A 41 3.56 -18.05 -1.83
CA ASN A 41 3.81 -17.20 -2.99
C ASN A 41 5.18 -16.51 -2.96
N VAL A 42 5.79 -16.38 -1.79
CA VAL A 42 7.13 -15.77 -1.60
C VAL A 42 8.17 -16.79 -1.13
N ALA A 43 7.85 -18.10 -1.10
CA ALA A 43 8.75 -19.15 -0.62
C ALA A 43 10.11 -19.14 -1.35
N SER A 44 10.13 -18.81 -2.64
CA SER A 44 11.38 -18.76 -3.44
C SER A 44 12.38 -17.70 -2.96
N VAL A 45 11.95 -16.73 -2.16
CA VAL A 45 12.80 -15.67 -1.63
C VAL A 45 12.80 -15.62 -0.10
N ALA A 46 12.11 -16.54 0.57
CA ALA A 46 11.94 -16.52 2.03
C ALA A 46 13.26 -16.57 2.80
N ASP A 47 14.23 -17.32 2.30
CA ASP A 47 15.57 -17.48 2.90
C ASP A 47 16.61 -16.50 2.32
N HIS A 48 16.18 -15.57 1.45
CA HIS A 48 17.11 -14.63 0.83
C HIS A 48 17.59 -13.59 1.85
N PRO A 49 18.92 -13.27 1.93
CA PRO A 49 19.47 -12.37 2.95
C PRO A 49 18.92 -10.94 2.88
N ASN A 50 18.36 -10.54 1.75
CA ASN A 50 17.73 -9.24 1.55
C ASN A 50 16.22 -9.26 1.78
N TYR A 51 15.63 -10.39 2.21
CA TYR A 51 14.21 -10.49 2.52
C TYR A 51 13.98 -10.49 4.03
N ALA A 52 12.95 -9.76 4.47
CA ALA A 52 12.43 -9.83 5.83
C ALA A 52 10.90 -9.86 5.78
N PHE A 53 10.30 -10.61 6.70
CA PHE A 53 8.84 -10.66 6.85
C PHE A 53 8.41 -10.08 8.19
N GLU A 54 7.41 -9.20 8.17
CA GLU A 54 6.76 -8.62 9.33
C GLU A 54 5.26 -8.90 9.27
N GLN A 55 4.77 -9.75 10.18
CA GLN A 55 3.33 -9.93 10.32
C GLN A 55 2.74 -8.74 11.08
N ALA A 56 2.07 -7.85 10.38
CA ALA A 56 1.44 -6.66 10.95
C ALA A 56 0.26 -6.20 10.09
N ASP A 57 -0.72 -5.60 10.75
CA ASP A 57 -1.89 -4.99 10.11
C ASP A 57 -1.63 -3.49 9.92
N ILE A 58 -1.95 -2.95 8.75
CA ILE A 58 -1.84 -1.51 8.48
C ILE A 58 -2.78 -0.66 9.33
N ARG A 59 -3.79 -1.28 9.94
CA ARG A 59 -4.68 -0.63 10.93
C ARG A 59 -4.01 -0.42 12.29
N ASP A 60 -2.94 -1.16 12.59
CA ASP A 60 -2.17 -1.02 13.83
C ASP A 60 -1.01 -0.02 13.64
N ARG A 61 -1.26 1.23 14.02
CA ARG A 61 -0.28 2.31 13.94
C ARG A 61 0.99 2.02 14.73
N ALA A 62 0.90 1.41 15.91
CA ALA A 62 2.06 1.14 16.74
C ALA A 62 2.97 0.07 16.10
N ALA A 63 2.38 -0.95 15.48
CA ALA A 63 3.12 -1.94 14.71
C ALA A 63 3.84 -1.30 13.51
N LEU A 64 3.18 -0.38 12.80
CA LEU A 64 3.80 0.35 11.69
C LEU A 64 5.00 1.18 12.14
N ASP A 65 4.85 1.96 13.22
CA ASP A 65 5.94 2.78 13.76
C ASP A 65 7.16 1.90 14.16
N ARG A 66 6.91 0.72 14.77
CA ARG A 66 7.94 -0.27 15.08
C ARG A 66 8.66 -0.77 13.82
N VAL A 67 7.91 -1.13 12.77
CA VAL A 67 8.47 -1.64 11.51
C VAL A 67 9.32 -0.58 10.82
N PHE A 68 8.86 0.66 10.74
CA PHE A 68 9.65 1.76 10.18
C PHE A 68 10.95 2.00 10.96
N ALA A 69 10.89 1.95 12.29
CA ALA A 69 12.06 2.13 13.15
C ALA A 69 13.08 0.98 12.99
N ALA A 70 12.61 -0.27 12.96
CA ALA A 70 13.45 -1.46 12.88
C ALA A 70 14.15 -1.60 11.52
N HIS A 71 13.42 -1.34 10.44
CA HIS A 71 13.90 -1.65 9.09
C HIS A 71 14.43 -0.44 8.32
N THR A 72 14.06 0.76 8.70
CA THR A 72 14.53 2.02 8.06
C THR A 72 14.45 2.01 6.52
N PRO A 73 13.26 1.82 5.93
CA PRO A 73 13.12 1.70 4.49
C PRO A 73 13.45 3.00 3.74
N ASP A 74 13.94 2.86 2.50
CA ASP A 74 14.18 3.97 1.57
C ASP A 74 12.91 4.35 0.80
N ALA A 75 12.00 3.39 0.64
CA ALA A 75 10.73 3.57 -0.06
C ALA A 75 9.64 2.66 0.50
N VAL A 76 8.39 3.02 0.26
CA VAL A 76 7.19 2.22 0.54
C VAL A 76 6.49 1.92 -0.78
N MET A 77 6.10 0.65 -0.99
CA MET A 77 5.12 0.24 -1.99
C MET A 77 3.89 -0.28 -1.25
N HIS A 78 2.81 0.50 -1.29
CA HIS A 78 1.61 0.23 -0.50
C HIS A 78 0.56 -0.47 -1.35
N LEU A 79 0.49 -1.83 -1.20
CA LEU A 79 -0.45 -2.70 -1.90
C LEU A 79 -1.49 -3.31 -0.96
N ALA A 80 -1.28 -3.27 0.37
CA ALA A 80 -2.25 -3.82 1.32
C ALA A 80 -3.60 -3.11 1.19
N ALA A 81 -4.65 -3.87 0.93
CA ALA A 81 -6.01 -3.39 0.79
C ALA A 81 -7.01 -4.56 0.90
N GLU A 82 -8.22 -4.29 1.34
CA GLU A 82 -9.36 -5.12 1.02
C GLU A 82 -9.76 -4.84 -0.44
N SER A 83 -9.90 -5.90 -1.27
CA SER A 83 -10.02 -5.75 -2.73
C SER A 83 -11.19 -6.50 -3.38
N HIS A 84 -11.94 -7.30 -2.64
CA HIS A 84 -13.02 -8.12 -3.17
C HIS A 84 -14.32 -7.31 -3.30
N VAL A 85 -14.70 -6.90 -4.51
CA VAL A 85 -15.85 -6.01 -4.76
C VAL A 85 -17.14 -6.55 -4.13
N ASP A 86 -17.51 -7.82 -4.39
CA ASP A 86 -18.74 -8.40 -3.84
C ASP A 86 -18.77 -8.37 -2.31
N ARG A 87 -17.65 -8.66 -1.66
CA ARG A 87 -17.54 -8.55 -0.19
C ARG A 87 -17.71 -7.12 0.31
N SER A 88 -17.35 -6.13 -0.50
CA SER A 88 -17.53 -4.73 -0.12
C SER A 88 -19.01 -4.33 -0.07
N ILE A 89 -19.85 -4.99 -0.83
CA ILE A 89 -21.31 -4.77 -0.84
C ILE A 89 -21.93 -5.36 0.43
N ASP A 90 -21.52 -6.56 0.82
CA ASP A 90 -22.05 -7.26 1.98
C ASP A 90 -21.54 -6.67 3.32
N GLY A 91 -20.28 -6.22 3.36
CA GLY A 91 -19.60 -5.73 4.55
C GLY A 91 -18.64 -4.57 4.27
N PRO A 92 -19.13 -3.36 3.98
CA PRO A 92 -18.27 -2.23 3.61
C PRO A 92 -17.34 -1.73 4.72
N GLY A 93 -17.62 -2.06 5.98
CA GLY A 93 -16.86 -1.59 7.14
C GLY A 93 -15.37 -1.97 7.07
N ASP A 94 -15.05 -3.20 6.72
CA ASP A 94 -13.66 -3.65 6.60
C ASP A 94 -12.88 -2.87 5.51
N PHE A 95 -13.57 -2.46 4.45
CA PHE A 95 -12.98 -1.65 3.38
C PHE A 95 -12.69 -0.23 3.84
N ILE A 96 -13.55 0.37 4.64
CA ILE A 96 -13.31 1.68 5.26
C ILE A 96 -12.10 1.59 6.20
N GLU A 97 -12.11 0.62 7.12
CA GLU A 97 -11.05 0.47 8.11
C GLU A 97 -9.70 0.14 7.47
N THR A 98 -9.66 -0.75 6.47
CA THR A 98 -8.40 -1.14 5.84
C THR A 98 -7.94 -0.13 4.82
N ASN A 99 -8.80 0.23 3.85
CA ASN A 99 -8.35 1.01 2.71
C ASN A 99 -8.21 2.51 3.04
N ILE A 100 -9.08 3.04 3.91
CA ILE A 100 -9.03 4.46 4.29
C ILE A 100 -8.18 4.66 5.55
N ASN A 101 -8.60 4.06 6.68
CA ASN A 101 -7.91 4.26 7.95
C ASN A 101 -6.53 3.60 7.97
N GLY A 102 -6.38 2.41 7.35
CA GLY A 102 -5.08 1.76 7.19
C GLY A 102 -4.11 2.58 6.31
N THR A 103 -4.58 3.13 5.19
CA THR A 103 -3.77 4.03 4.36
C THR A 103 -3.40 5.32 5.11
N TYR A 104 -4.33 5.91 5.87
CA TYR A 104 -4.05 7.04 6.75
C TYR A 104 -2.92 6.71 7.75
N ASN A 105 -3.00 5.57 8.43
CA ASN A 105 -1.97 5.13 9.38
C ASN A 105 -0.60 4.96 8.72
N MET A 106 -0.58 4.36 7.51
CA MET A 106 0.65 4.20 6.71
C MET A 106 1.26 5.55 6.35
N LEU A 107 0.45 6.51 5.91
CA LEU A 107 0.90 7.86 5.58
C LEU A 107 1.47 8.60 6.80
N GLU A 108 0.81 8.49 7.96
CA GLU A 108 1.28 9.11 9.20
C GLU A 108 2.55 8.45 9.75
N ALA A 109 2.67 7.12 9.68
CA ALA A 109 3.89 6.42 10.05
C ALA A 109 5.06 6.80 9.13
N ALA A 110 4.83 6.81 7.82
CA ALA A 110 5.82 7.23 6.83
C ALA A 110 6.23 8.70 7.03
N ARG A 111 5.28 9.61 7.31
CA ARG A 111 5.55 11.01 7.58
C ARG A 111 6.39 11.22 8.84
N ALA A 112 6.04 10.53 9.93
CA ALA A 112 6.78 10.60 11.18
C ALA A 112 8.23 10.09 10.99
N TYR A 113 8.38 8.94 10.36
CA TYR A 113 9.68 8.36 10.01
C TYR A 113 10.51 9.28 9.11
N TRP A 114 9.95 9.76 8.01
CA TRP A 114 10.62 10.67 7.09
C TRP A 114 11.09 11.96 7.78
N THR A 115 10.25 12.52 8.66
CA THR A 115 10.60 13.72 9.44
C THR A 115 11.76 13.42 10.39
N ALA A 116 11.73 12.30 11.12
CA ALA A 116 12.81 11.90 12.03
C ALA A 116 14.14 11.63 11.30
N LYS A 117 14.10 11.22 10.04
CA LYS A 117 15.28 11.02 9.17
C LYS A 117 15.82 12.30 8.53
N GLY A 118 15.31 13.46 8.88
CA GLY A 118 15.75 14.74 8.31
C GLY A 118 15.20 15.03 6.92
N LYS A 119 14.06 14.42 6.58
CA LYS A 119 13.30 14.68 5.35
C LYS A 119 14.08 14.40 4.04
N PRO A 120 14.64 13.17 3.86
CA PRO A 120 15.39 12.85 2.66
C PRO A 120 14.54 12.98 1.40
N GLU A 121 15.05 13.69 0.39
CA GLU A 121 14.36 13.92 -0.89
C GLU A 121 14.20 12.62 -1.71
N SER A 122 15.04 11.61 -1.44
CA SER A 122 15.00 10.31 -2.12
C SER A 122 13.88 9.39 -1.63
N PHE A 123 13.28 9.65 -0.46
CA PHE A 123 12.20 8.81 0.06
C PHE A 123 10.96 8.86 -0.85
N ARG A 124 10.38 7.69 -1.10
CA ARG A 124 9.17 7.57 -1.93
C ARG A 124 8.10 6.76 -1.22
N PHE A 125 6.88 7.25 -1.28
CA PHE A 125 5.67 6.52 -0.92
C PHE A 125 4.87 6.27 -2.21
N HIS A 126 4.86 5.02 -2.67
CA HIS A 126 4.16 4.59 -3.88
C HIS A 126 2.90 3.85 -3.47
N HIS A 127 1.75 4.42 -3.74
CA HIS A 127 0.43 3.84 -3.47
C HIS A 127 -0.10 3.16 -4.72
N ILE A 128 -0.65 1.95 -4.56
CA ILE A 128 -1.26 1.20 -5.66
C ILE A 128 -2.77 1.38 -5.60
N SER A 129 -3.33 1.95 -6.63
CA SER A 129 -4.76 2.18 -6.81
C SER A 129 -5.40 1.13 -7.74
N THR A 130 -6.54 1.45 -8.30
CA THR A 130 -7.31 0.64 -9.24
C THR A 130 -7.98 1.55 -10.26
N ASP A 131 -8.22 1.06 -11.47
CA ASP A 131 -9.01 1.75 -12.49
C ASP A 131 -10.51 1.85 -12.13
N GLU A 132 -10.99 1.01 -11.22
CA GLU A 132 -12.38 1.09 -10.73
C GLU A 132 -12.72 2.42 -10.05
N VAL A 133 -11.72 3.23 -9.66
CA VAL A 133 -11.96 4.58 -9.13
C VAL A 133 -12.58 5.52 -10.19
N TYR A 134 -12.43 5.18 -11.47
CA TYR A 134 -13.01 5.93 -12.58
C TYR A 134 -14.44 5.50 -12.94
N GLY A 135 -14.94 4.43 -12.33
CA GLY A 135 -16.31 3.94 -12.53
C GLY A 135 -16.41 2.89 -13.63
N SER A 136 -17.44 3.00 -14.48
CA SER A 136 -17.71 2.03 -15.53
C SER A 136 -17.48 2.66 -16.91
N LEU A 137 -16.76 1.94 -17.76
CA LEU A 137 -16.69 2.25 -19.20
C LEU A 137 -17.98 1.80 -19.90
N GLY A 138 -18.35 2.51 -20.97
CA GLY A 138 -19.33 2.04 -21.92
C GLY A 138 -18.81 0.88 -22.78
N ALA A 139 -19.47 0.64 -23.93
CA ALA A 139 -19.07 -0.42 -24.87
C ALA A 139 -17.70 -0.16 -25.52
N GLU A 140 -17.26 1.07 -25.55
CA GLU A 140 -16.00 1.52 -26.16
C GLU A 140 -15.31 2.56 -25.29
N GLY A 141 -13.99 2.70 -25.47
CA GLY A 141 -13.17 3.69 -24.78
C GLY A 141 -12.14 3.07 -23.84
N LEU A 142 -11.36 3.95 -23.20
CA LEU A 142 -10.33 3.61 -22.22
C LEU A 142 -10.36 4.66 -21.10
N PHE A 143 -10.04 4.25 -19.89
CA PHE A 143 -9.70 5.20 -18.83
C PHE A 143 -8.33 5.83 -19.11
N THR A 144 -8.21 7.09 -18.81
CA THR A 144 -6.96 7.86 -18.87
C THR A 144 -6.73 8.55 -17.54
N GLU A 145 -5.54 9.14 -17.37
CA GLU A 145 -5.20 9.91 -16.16
C GLU A 145 -6.07 11.17 -15.96
N ASP A 146 -6.72 11.63 -17.03
CA ASP A 146 -7.64 12.79 -16.99
C ASP A 146 -9.11 12.37 -16.73
N THR A 147 -9.40 11.06 -16.67
CA THR A 147 -10.75 10.57 -16.40
C THR A 147 -11.19 10.97 -14.99
N PRO A 148 -12.35 11.62 -14.81
CA PRO A 148 -12.87 11.96 -13.50
C PRO A 148 -13.16 10.72 -12.65
N TYR A 149 -12.94 10.81 -11.34
CA TYR A 149 -13.34 9.76 -10.41
C TYR A 149 -14.86 9.67 -10.34
N ALA A 150 -15.37 8.44 -10.54
CA ALA A 150 -16.79 8.11 -10.48
C ALA A 150 -16.99 6.69 -9.87
N PRO A 151 -16.46 6.40 -8.68
CA PRO A 151 -16.52 5.06 -8.10
C PRO A 151 -17.97 4.64 -7.85
N ASN A 152 -18.30 3.37 -8.13
CA ASN A 152 -19.66 2.84 -8.07
C ASN A 152 -19.80 1.60 -7.17
N SER A 153 -18.81 1.29 -6.35
CA SER A 153 -18.85 0.27 -5.30
C SER A 153 -18.24 0.78 -4.00
N PRO A 154 -18.54 0.19 -2.83
CA PRO A 154 -17.84 0.53 -1.59
C PRO A 154 -16.32 0.31 -1.68
N TYR A 155 -15.86 -0.74 -2.38
CA TYR A 155 -14.45 -0.97 -2.68
C TYR A 155 -13.85 0.20 -3.45
N SER A 156 -14.39 0.52 -4.63
CA SER A 156 -13.84 1.58 -5.48
C SER A 156 -13.91 2.95 -4.82
N ALA A 157 -14.97 3.21 -4.03
CA ALA A 157 -15.08 4.44 -3.24
C ALA A 157 -14.01 4.53 -2.15
N SER A 158 -13.71 3.42 -1.46
CA SER A 158 -12.64 3.38 -0.45
C SER A 158 -11.24 3.57 -1.07
N LYS A 159 -11.01 3.03 -2.27
CA LYS A 159 -9.76 3.25 -3.02
C LYS A 159 -9.65 4.68 -3.52
N ALA A 160 -10.71 5.28 -4.06
CA ALA A 160 -10.73 6.69 -4.44
C ALA A 160 -10.44 7.61 -3.23
N ALA A 161 -11.01 7.30 -2.06
CA ALA A 161 -10.73 8.04 -0.83
C ALA A 161 -9.23 7.95 -0.44
N SER A 162 -8.64 6.75 -0.48
CA SER A 162 -7.21 6.57 -0.19
C SER A 162 -6.31 7.31 -1.19
N ASP A 163 -6.66 7.34 -2.49
CA ASP A 163 -5.94 8.11 -3.49
C ASP A 163 -5.94 9.61 -3.16
N HIS A 164 -7.09 10.15 -2.75
CA HIS A 164 -7.17 11.55 -2.33
C HIS A 164 -6.32 11.84 -1.09
N LEU A 165 -6.28 10.93 -0.10
CA LEU A 165 -5.38 11.04 1.05
C LEU A 165 -3.92 11.09 0.60
N VAL A 166 -3.49 10.14 -0.22
CA VAL A 166 -2.10 10.06 -0.70
C VAL A 166 -1.70 11.30 -1.49
N ARG A 167 -2.60 11.86 -2.30
CA ARG A 167 -2.35 13.12 -3.04
C ARG A 167 -2.29 14.34 -2.13
N ALA A 168 -3.08 14.35 -1.06
CA ALA A 168 -3.15 15.48 -0.14
C ALA A 168 -1.91 15.58 0.78
N TRP A 169 -1.37 14.44 1.21
CA TRP A 169 -0.25 14.41 2.17
C TRP A 169 1.00 15.15 1.70
N PRO A 170 1.56 14.91 0.48
CA PRO A 170 2.70 15.66 -0.01
C PRO A 170 2.43 17.17 -0.12
N GLN A 171 1.23 17.55 -0.52
CA GLN A 171 0.87 18.95 -0.68
C GLN A 171 0.79 19.69 0.66
N ALA A 172 0.25 19.02 1.69
CA ALA A 172 0.07 19.61 3.00
C ALA A 172 1.37 19.66 3.84
N TYR A 173 2.21 18.61 3.72
CA TYR A 173 3.33 18.43 4.66
C TYR A 173 4.72 18.56 4.03
N TYR A 174 4.87 18.41 2.69
CA TYR A 174 6.16 18.46 2.00
C TYR A 174 6.39 19.75 1.23
N ARG A 175 5.36 20.59 1.02
CA ARG A 175 5.42 21.85 0.27
C ARG A 175 5.67 23.11 1.13
N CYS A 176 5.94 23.00 2.41
CA CYS A 176 6.37 24.15 3.19
C CYS A 176 7.86 24.44 2.95
N ARG A 177 8.19 24.93 1.72
CA ARG A 177 9.31 25.85 1.43
C ARG A 177 9.08 26.56 0.12
#